data_dcb1a5aeaf41f4fde8d0747e2e62438a
#
_entry.id   dcb1a5aeaf41f4fde8d0747e2e62438a
#
_cell.length_a   1.000
_cell.length_b   1.000
_cell.length_c   1.000
_cell.angle_alpha   90.00
_cell.angle_beta   90.00
_cell.angle_gamma   90.00
#
_symmetry.space_group_name_H-M   'P 1'
#
loop_
_entity.id
_entity.type
_entity.pdbx_description
1 polymer ?
#
loop_
_entity_poly.entity_id
_entity_poly.type
_entity_poly.pdbx_seq_one_letter_code
_entity_poly.pdbx_strand_id
1 'polypeptide(L)'
;MPHPQRPSGDPAQARWRRLGAISAEGFASGAPNTGLGEVLPIWLATHGVPVELIGLLPLAGLPYAIKALWAPLLDRWPIPWPDRRRGWIAVLQLLLALSIGSLALLRPSTDPHTLAAIGLVALLVAVLSATQDIVIDAYRTDLLPQQERGAGAAANSLGFRGGTLILGSGALLIAGSAGYPLAFGFAGGLLVLMIPCTLAAPSLPPLAQPVTNLRQAVVGPLRDFLARTGGKRALQILALVLLYRLPDGLLAPMGGPFLVAAGLSEGQIGLLKSALGVVATMVGVVLGGTLFGRLGMNRSLWLFGIAGATGNLAYWLVARAGVTSLEQVAVAVLLENLSSGLVGTAFVALLMSLCNPRFSATQYALLSGVYAISSKVLAAPSGLLVKLLGWDHFFLLSAAAAVPAFLLMVVVTPWGEDQARGAYPGD
;
A
#
# COMPACT_ATOMS: atom_id res chain seq x y z
N MET A 1 -30.95 -15.18 37.92
CA MET A 1 -29.99 -15.09 36.78
C MET A 1 -30.76 -14.50 35.60
N PRO A 2 -30.42 -13.33 35.09
CA PRO A 2 -31.06 -12.80 33.87
C PRO A 2 -30.56 -13.58 32.67
N HIS A 3 -31.47 -14.09 31.86
CA HIS A 3 -31.21 -14.73 30.58
C HIS A 3 -30.43 -13.76 29.65
N PRO A 4 -29.37 -14.20 28.98
CA PRO A 4 -28.73 -13.39 27.96
C PRO A 4 -29.76 -13.14 26.85
N GLN A 5 -30.13 -11.88 26.64
CA GLN A 5 -30.97 -11.45 25.54
C GLN A 5 -30.26 -11.83 24.23
N ARG A 6 -30.87 -12.72 23.44
CA ARG A 6 -30.44 -13.01 22.07
C ARG A 6 -30.51 -11.71 21.28
N PRO A 7 -29.43 -11.34 20.54
CA PRO A 7 -29.48 -10.17 19.69
C PRO A 7 -30.61 -10.34 18.66
N SER A 8 -31.55 -9.40 18.64
CA SER A 8 -32.68 -9.32 17.73
C SER A 8 -32.20 -8.89 16.35
N GLY A 9 -31.69 -9.81 15.54
CA GLY A 9 -31.29 -9.55 14.16
C GLY A 9 -30.80 -10.84 13.47
N ASP A 10 -31.06 -10.95 12.18
CA ASP A 10 -30.55 -12.04 11.35
C ASP A 10 -29.00 -12.05 11.42
N PRO A 11 -28.36 -13.17 11.85
CA PRO A 11 -26.90 -13.28 11.90
C PRO A 11 -26.23 -12.98 10.55
N ALA A 12 -26.88 -13.32 9.44
CA ALA A 12 -26.40 -13.04 8.09
C ALA A 12 -26.40 -11.53 7.81
N GLN A 13 -27.46 -10.81 8.17
CA GLN A 13 -27.54 -9.36 8.01
C GLN A 13 -26.48 -8.63 8.86
N ALA A 14 -26.26 -9.07 10.10
CA ALA A 14 -25.22 -8.53 10.96
C ALA A 14 -23.82 -8.71 10.37
N ARG A 15 -23.54 -9.87 9.77
CA ARG A 15 -22.28 -10.15 9.05
C ARG A 15 -22.08 -9.21 7.86
N TRP A 16 -23.09 -9.07 7.00
CA TRP A 16 -22.99 -8.20 5.82
C TRP A 16 -22.80 -6.73 6.20
N ARG A 17 -23.43 -6.26 7.28
CA ARG A 17 -23.19 -4.91 7.82
C ARG A 17 -21.76 -4.71 8.27
N ARG A 18 -21.13 -5.70 8.95
CA ARG A 18 -19.70 -5.64 9.32
C ARG A 18 -18.80 -5.60 8.10
N LEU A 19 -19.00 -6.51 7.15
CA LEU A 19 -18.18 -6.58 5.93
C LEU A 19 -18.33 -5.33 5.06
N GLY A 20 -19.55 -4.79 4.94
CA GLY A 20 -19.82 -3.54 4.22
C GLY A 20 -19.10 -2.35 4.84
N ALA A 21 -19.15 -2.22 6.18
CA ALA A 21 -18.42 -1.17 6.89
C ALA A 21 -16.92 -1.28 6.67
N ILE A 22 -16.34 -2.49 6.76
CA ILE A 22 -14.91 -2.71 6.53
C ILE A 22 -14.52 -2.40 5.08
N SER A 23 -15.37 -2.71 4.10
CA SER A 23 -15.13 -2.36 2.71
C SER A 23 -15.15 -0.83 2.50
N ALA A 24 -16.08 -0.12 3.14
CA ALA A 24 -16.15 1.33 3.09
C ALA A 24 -14.91 1.99 3.72
N GLU A 25 -14.44 1.48 4.86
CA GLU A 25 -13.20 1.98 5.48
C GLU A 25 -11.96 1.65 4.64
N GLY A 26 -11.92 0.47 4.03
CA GLY A 26 -10.90 0.12 3.04
C GLY A 26 -10.87 1.12 1.87
N PHE A 27 -12.04 1.49 1.35
CA PHE A 27 -12.16 2.51 0.30
C PHE A 27 -11.59 3.86 0.74
N ALA A 28 -11.95 4.32 1.93
CA ALA A 28 -11.46 5.58 2.48
C ALA A 28 -9.93 5.56 2.73
N SER A 29 -9.34 4.40 3.02
CA SER A 29 -7.88 4.23 3.17
C SER A 29 -7.15 4.22 1.81
N GLY A 30 -7.74 3.62 0.75
CA GLY A 30 -7.14 3.58 -0.58
C GLY A 30 -7.01 4.95 -1.25
N ALA A 31 -7.94 5.84 -0.96
CA ALA A 31 -8.06 7.16 -1.57
C ALA A 31 -6.80 8.06 -1.39
N PRO A 32 -6.33 8.36 -0.17
CA PRO A 32 -5.17 9.23 0.02
C PRO A 32 -3.87 8.61 -0.51
N ASN A 33 -3.75 7.29 -0.44
CA ASN A 33 -2.56 6.57 -0.92
C ASN A 33 -2.39 6.73 -2.44
N THR A 34 -3.50 6.65 -3.19
CA THR A 34 -3.50 6.88 -4.64
C THR A 34 -3.22 8.34 -4.97
N GLY A 35 -3.79 9.28 -4.21
CA GLY A 35 -3.52 10.71 -4.36
C GLY A 35 -2.03 11.02 -4.30
N LEU A 36 -1.33 10.50 -3.29
CA LEU A 36 0.12 10.70 -3.10
C LEU A 36 0.97 9.89 -4.08
N GLY A 37 0.58 8.65 -4.38
CA GLY A 37 1.39 7.73 -5.16
C GLY A 37 1.24 7.86 -6.67
N GLU A 38 0.10 8.34 -7.16
CA GLU A 38 -0.19 8.40 -8.59
C GLU A 38 -0.56 9.81 -9.07
N VAL A 39 -1.57 10.45 -8.46
CA VAL A 39 -2.09 11.74 -8.95
C VAL A 39 -1.07 12.86 -8.76
N LEU A 40 -0.44 12.94 -7.59
CA LEU A 40 0.51 13.99 -7.26
C LEU A 40 1.77 13.96 -8.16
N PRO A 41 2.45 12.81 -8.41
CA PRO A 41 3.56 12.76 -9.36
C PRO A 41 3.19 13.19 -10.78
N ILE A 42 2.01 12.80 -11.26
CA ILE A 42 1.51 13.18 -12.60
C ILE A 42 1.23 14.68 -12.66
N TRP A 43 0.56 15.25 -11.64
CA TRP A 43 0.30 16.67 -11.54
C TRP A 43 1.56 17.52 -11.58
N LEU A 44 2.61 17.12 -10.84
CA LEU A 44 3.91 17.79 -10.87
C LEU A 44 4.58 17.67 -12.24
N ALA A 45 4.53 16.49 -12.85
CA ALA A 45 5.14 16.24 -14.16
C ALA A 45 4.45 17.05 -15.27
N THR A 46 3.11 17.16 -15.28
CA THR A 46 2.37 17.94 -16.28
C THR A 46 2.60 19.46 -16.16
N HIS A 47 3.10 19.91 -14.99
CA HIS A 47 3.46 21.32 -14.78
C HIS A 47 4.98 21.56 -14.90
N GLY A 48 5.73 20.61 -15.47
CA GLY A 48 7.16 20.78 -15.77
C GLY A 48 8.09 20.75 -14.57
N VAL A 49 7.64 20.20 -13.43
CA VAL A 49 8.53 20.01 -12.27
C VAL A 49 9.59 18.97 -12.62
N PRO A 50 10.88 19.25 -12.32
CA PRO A 50 11.97 18.33 -12.62
C PRO A 50 11.76 16.94 -12.02
N VAL A 51 12.03 15.89 -12.81
CA VAL A 51 11.77 14.49 -12.45
C VAL A 51 12.53 14.04 -11.20
N GLU A 52 13.72 14.62 -10.95
CA GLU A 52 14.52 14.36 -9.76
C GLU A 52 13.81 14.80 -8.46
N LEU A 53 13.02 15.87 -8.52
CA LEU A 53 12.21 16.34 -7.37
C LEU A 53 10.96 15.47 -7.19
N ILE A 54 10.34 15.04 -8.30
CA ILE A 54 9.22 14.10 -8.26
C ILE A 54 9.65 12.77 -7.64
N GLY A 55 10.88 12.31 -7.95
CA GLY A 55 11.48 11.10 -7.36
C GLY A 55 11.61 11.12 -5.84
N LEU A 56 11.59 12.31 -5.20
CA LEU A 56 11.63 12.44 -3.73
C LEU A 56 10.27 12.24 -3.07
N LEU A 57 9.16 12.29 -3.81
CA LEU A 57 7.80 12.13 -3.24
C LEU A 57 7.60 10.86 -2.42
N PRO A 58 8.19 9.69 -2.75
CA PRO A 58 8.10 8.50 -1.90
C PRO A 58 8.54 8.75 -0.45
N LEU A 59 9.49 9.69 -0.20
CA LEU A 59 9.93 10.04 1.15
C LEU A 59 8.81 10.63 2.00
N ALA A 60 7.85 11.33 1.40
CA ALA A 60 6.66 11.80 2.11
C ALA A 60 5.85 10.63 2.71
N GLY A 61 5.99 9.41 2.17
CA GLY A 61 5.37 8.20 2.69
C GLY A 61 6.11 7.51 3.85
N LEU A 62 7.22 8.05 4.36
CA LEU A 62 7.94 7.50 5.53
C LEU A 62 7.07 7.30 6.78
N PRO A 63 6.06 8.15 7.07
CA PRO A 63 5.15 7.92 8.18
C PRO A 63 4.52 6.52 8.19
N TYR A 64 4.24 5.92 7.02
CA TYR A 64 3.72 4.54 6.96
C TYR A 64 4.70 3.49 7.48
N ALA A 65 6.01 3.71 7.36
CA ALA A 65 7.02 2.78 7.86
C ALA A 65 7.16 2.84 9.39
N ILE A 66 6.93 4.00 9.98
CA ILE A 66 7.15 4.26 11.41
C ILE A 66 5.85 4.45 12.20
N LYS A 67 4.68 4.26 11.56
CA LYS A 67 3.35 4.48 12.18
C LYS A 67 3.14 3.72 13.50
N ALA A 68 3.82 2.60 13.69
CA ALA A 68 3.77 1.83 14.94
C ALA A 68 4.27 2.63 16.16
N LEU A 69 5.10 3.67 15.96
CA LEU A 69 5.63 4.48 17.06
C LEU A 69 4.55 5.31 17.76
N TRP A 70 3.52 5.76 17.04
CA TRP A 70 2.45 6.57 17.62
C TRP A 70 1.10 5.85 17.72
N ALA A 71 0.99 4.63 17.24
CA ALA A 71 -0.23 3.82 17.38
C ALA A 71 -0.77 3.78 18.83
N PRO A 72 0.08 3.65 19.88
CA PRO A 72 -0.37 3.66 21.26
C PRO A 72 -1.02 4.96 21.73
N LEU A 73 -0.69 6.09 21.08
CA LEU A 73 -1.31 7.38 21.44
C LEU A 73 -2.80 7.37 21.11
N LEU A 74 -3.18 6.71 20.01
CA LEU A 74 -4.58 6.57 19.55
C LEU A 74 -5.41 5.67 20.48
N ASP A 75 -4.76 4.70 21.12
CA ASP A 75 -5.40 3.86 22.14
C ASP A 75 -5.55 4.60 23.47
N ARG A 76 -4.61 5.48 23.81
CA ARG A 76 -4.59 6.23 25.06
C ARG A 76 -5.57 7.42 25.04
N TRP A 77 -5.75 8.07 23.88
CA TRP A 77 -6.61 9.25 23.70
C TRP A 77 -7.74 8.96 22.73
N PRO A 78 -8.74 8.13 23.13
CA PRO A 78 -9.87 7.84 22.28
C PRO A 78 -10.74 9.07 22.08
N ILE A 79 -11.30 9.25 20.89
CA ILE A 79 -12.39 10.20 20.66
C ILE A 79 -13.68 9.51 21.09
N PRO A 80 -14.40 10.03 22.09
CA PRO A 80 -15.50 9.27 22.74
C PRO A 80 -16.73 9.11 21.86
N TRP A 81 -16.95 9.98 20.89
CA TRP A 81 -18.13 9.96 20.03
C TRP A 81 -17.79 9.67 18.57
N PRO A 82 -18.53 8.80 17.88
CA PRO A 82 -19.60 7.87 18.35
C PRO A 82 -19.05 6.67 19.12
N ASP A 83 -17.80 6.28 18.92
CA ASP A 83 -16.98 5.38 19.72
C ASP A 83 -15.49 5.61 19.47
N ARG A 84 -14.64 4.94 20.25
CA ARG A 84 -13.18 5.14 20.28
C ARG A 84 -12.49 5.03 18.92
N ARG A 85 -12.99 4.26 17.96
CA ARG A 85 -12.38 4.05 16.64
C ARG A 85 -13.04 4.91 15.57
N ARG A 86 -14.36 4.85 15.48
CA ARG A 86 -15.10 5.61 14.45
C ARG A 86 -14.91 7.12 14.61
N GLY A 87 -14.81 7.61 15.85
CA GLY A 87 -14.52 9.02 16.11
C GLY A 87 -13.18 9.45 15.50
N TRP A 88 -12.11 8.67 15.72
CA TRP A 88 -10.83 8.93 15.09
C TRP A 88 -10.90 8.83 13.55
N ILE A 89 -11.54 7.80 12.99
CA ILE A 89 -11.65 7.62 11.53
C ILE A 89 -12.35 8.85 10.92
N ALA A 90 -13.49 9.28 11.47
CA ALA A 90 -14.24 10.42 10.95
C ALA A 90 -13.43 11.74 11.00
N VAL A 91 -12.73 12.02 12.10
CA VAL A 91 -11.85 13.18 12.21
C VAL A 91 -10.71 13.13 11.20
N LEU A 92 -10.07 11.97 11.03
CA LEU A 92 -8.98 11.79 10.08
C LEU A 92 -9.47 11.89 8.64
N GLN A 93 -10.66 11.39 8.31
CA GLN A 93 -11.28 11.58 6.99
C GLN A 93 -11.50 13.07 6.68
N LEU A 94 -11.98 13.84 7.65
CA LEU A 94 -12.17 15.28 7.49
C LEU A 94 -10.83 16.00 7.28
N LEU A 95 -9.82 15.72 8.13
CA LEU A 95 -8.50 16.32 8.01
C LEU A 95 -7.82 15.96 6.69
N LEU A 96 -7.96 14.72 6.22
CA LEU A 96 -7.47 14.27 4.92
C LEU A 96 -8.20 14.99 3.78
N ALA A 97 -9.52 15.12 3.86
CA ALA A 97 -10.30 15.86 2.86
C ALA A 97 -9.85 17.30 2.74
N LEU A 98 -9.64 17.99 3.87
CA LEU A 98 -9.14 19.36 3.90
C LEU A 98 -7.71 19.46 3.36
N SER A 99 -6.82 18.53 3.76
CA SER A 99 -5.43 18.51 3.30
C SER A 99 -5.32 18.25 1.80
N ILE A 100 -6.06 17.27 1.26
CA ILE A 100 -6.08 16.98 -0.19
C ILE A 100 -6.76 18.13 -0.94
N GLY A 101 -7.87 18.64 -0.41
CA GLY A 101 -8.57 19.78 -0.98
C GLY A 101 -7.72 21.05 -1.03
N SER A 102 -6.80 21.25 -0.08
CA SER A 102 -5.89 22.41 -0.09
C SER A 102 -4.92 22.41 -1.28
N LEU A 103 -4.61 21.24 -1.87
CA LEU A 103 -3.81 21.16 -3.10
C LEU A 103 -4.48 21.87 -4.27
N ALA A 104 -5.81 21.99 -4.27
CA ALA A 104 -6.55 22.77 -5.28
C ALA A 104 -6.20 24.27 -5.31
N LEU A 105 -5.67 24.79 -4.20
CA LEU A 105 -5.26 26.19 -4.06
C LEU A 105 -3.82 26.45 -4.51
N LEU A 106 -3.05 25.38 -4.71
CA LEU A 106 -1.65 25.46 -5.11
C LEU A 106 -1.51 25.32 -6.62
N ARG A 107 -0.50 25.98 -7.19
CA ARG A 107 -0.11 25.83 -8.59
C ARG A 107 1.33 25.36 -8.65
N PRO A 108 1.61 24.13 -9.14
CA PRO A 108 2.98 23.66 -9.23
C PRO A 108 3.83 24.59 -10.09
N SER A 109 5.01 24.85 -9.61
CA SER A 109 6.03 25.62 -10.31
C SER A 109 7.39 25.13 -9.83
N THR A 110 8.46 25.59 -10.46
CA THR A 110 9.84 25.32 -10.02
C THR A 110 10.26 26.20 -8.84
N ASP A 111 9.39 27.10 -8.36
CA ASP A 111 9.64 27.90 -7.17
C ASP A 111 9.79 27.04 -5.93
N PRO A 112 10.91 27.16 -5.16
CA PRO A 112 11.18 26.36 -3.99
C PRO A 112 10.11 26.46 -2.89
N HIS A 113 9.48 27.63 -2.71
CA HIS A 113 8.42 27.83 -1.70
C HIS A 113 7.15 27.07 -2.06
N THR A 114 6.76 27.09 -3.31
CA THR A 114 5.61 26.34 -3.82
C THR A 114 5.85 24.84 -3.70
N LEU A 115 7.03 24.35 -4.10
CA LEU A 115 7.38 22.94 -3.97
C LEU A 115 7.45 22.48 -2.52
N ALA A 116 8.00 23.32 -1.63
CA ALA A 116 8.01 23.04 -0.19
C ALA A 116 6.59 22.97 0.40
N ALA A 117 5.67 23.87 -0.02
CA ALA A 117 4.28 23.84 0.40
C ALA A 117 3.57 22.56 -0.06
N ILE A 118 3.75 22.14 -1.32
CA ILE A 118 3.21 20.88 -1.84
C ILE A 118 3.79 19.68 -1.08
N GLY A 119 5.10 19.68 -0.86
CA GLY A 119 5.79 18.62 -0.08
C GLY A 119 5.29 18.52 1.36
N LEU A 120 5.03 19.67 2.02
CA LEU A 120 4.47 19.70 3.36
C LEU A 120 3.05 19.15 3.40
N VAL A 121 2.20 19.52 2.45
CA VAL A 121 0.85 18.97 2.34
C VAL A 121 0.90 17.47 2.06
N ALA A 122 1.79 17.00 1.17
CA ALA A 122 1.99 15.59 0.89
C ALA A 122 2.43 14.81 2.15
N LEU A 123 3.34 15.36 2.95
CA LEU A 123 3.77 14.78 4.22
C LEU A 123 2.61 14.74 5.24
N LEU A 124 1.83 15.83 5.34
CA LEU A 124 0.66 15.89 6.21
C LEU A 124 -0.37 14.83 5.83
N VAL A 125 -0.70 14.70 4.53
CA VAL A 125 -1.60 13.66 4.02
C VAL A 125 -1.06 12.27 4.36
N ALA A 126 0.24 12.02 4.21
CA ALA A 126 0.85 10.74 4.56
C ALA A 126 0.76 10.42 6.06
N VAL A 127 1.01 11.39 6.94
CA VAL A 127 0.86 11.23 8.41
C VAL A 127 -0.58 10.93 8.78
N LEU A 128 -1.53 11.71 8.26
CA LEU A 128 -2.96 11.52 8.54
C LEU A 128 -3.46 10.16 8.01
N SER A 129 -3.05 9.79 6.79
CA SER A 129 -3.46 8.53 6.19
C SER A 129 -2.83 7.32 6.90
N ALA A 130 -1.54 7.39 7.28
CA ALA A 130 -0.89 6.35 8.08
C ALA A 130 -1.57 6.20 9.46
N THR A 131 -2.00 7.32 10.05
CA THR A 131 -2.77 7.32 11.31
C THR A 131 -4.16 6.72 11.13
N GLN A 132 -4.84 7.03 10.03
CA GLN A 132 -6.13 6.45 9.67
C GLN A 132 -6.03 4.93 9.48
N ASP A 133 -4.98 4.45 8.80
CA ASP A 133 -4.73 3.02 8.63
C ASP A 133 -4.62 2.27 9.96
N ILE A 134 -3.90 2.85 10.96
CA ILE A 134 -3.79 2.25 12.30
C ILE A 134 -5.18 2.05 12.90
N VAL A 135 -6.04 3.07 12.81
CA VAL A 135 -7.36 3.05 13.45
C VAL A 135 -8.31 2.10 12.70
N ILE A 136 -8.26 2.08 11.37
CA ILE A 136 -9.06 1.17 10.53
C ILE A 136 -8.66 -0.28 10.79
N ASP A 137 -7.35 -0.58 10.85
CA ASP A 137 -6.85 -1.92 11.15
C ASP A 137 -7.30 -2.40 12.55
N ALA A 138 -7.26 -1.49 13.53
CA ALA A 138 -7.75 -1.76 14.87
C ALA A 138 -9.28 -1.93 14.89
N TYR A 139 -10.04 -1.07 14.20
CA TYR A 139 -11.50 -1.20 14.09
C TYR A 139 -11.90 -2.54 13.47
N ARG A 140 -11.26 -2.94 12.38
CA ARG A 140 -11.47 -4.23 11.71
C ARG A 140 -11.21 -5.41 12.66
N THR A 141 -10.09 -5.35 13.41
CA THR A 141 -9.71 -6.40 14.35
C THR A 141 -10.68 -6.51 15.51
N ASP A 142 -11.13 -5.36 16.03
CA ASP A 142 -12.05 -5.27 17.16
C ASP A 142 -13.50 -5.66 16.78
N LEU A 143 -13.90 -5.41 15.52
CA LEU A 143 -15.25 -5.64 15.00
C LEU A 143 -15.50 -7.09 14.59
N LEU A 144 -14.48 -7.78 14.05
CA LEU A 144 -14.67 -9.09 13.41
C LEU A 144 -14.43 -10.27 14.36
N PRO A 145 -15.41 -11.18 14.48
CA PRO A 145 -15.18 -12.50 15.05
C PRO A 145 -14.07 -13.25 14.28
N GLN A 146 -13.37 -14.16 14.94
CA GLN A 146 -12.25 -14.89 14.36
C GLN A 146 -12.61 -15.59 13.02
N GLN A 147 -13.82 -16.15 12.93
CA GLN A 147 -14.33 -16.85 11.74
C GLN A 147 -14.57 -15.92 10.54
N GLU A 148 -14.78 -14.61 10.78
CA GLU A 148 -15.05 -13.62 9.73
C GLU A 148 -13.79 -12.84 9.30
N ARG A 149 -12.65 -13.02 9.95
CA ARG A 149 -11.43 -12.24 9.67
C ARG A 149 -10.93 -12.38 8.24
N GLY A 150 -11.02 -13.59 7.66
CA GLY A 150 -10.66 -13.82 6.26
C GLY A 150 -11.56 -13.06 5.28
N ALA A 151 -12.89 -13.11 5.49
CA ALA A 151 -13.85 -12.37 4.69
C ALA A 151 -13.68 -10.84 4.86
N GLY A 152 -13.37 -10.40 6.08
CA GLY A 152 -13.08 -8.98 6.36
C GLY A 152 -11.80 -8.48 5.70
N ALA A 153 -10.76 -9.30 5.64
CA ALA A 153 -9.54 -8.95 4.90
C ALA A 153 -9.81 -8.78 3.39
N ALA A 154 -10.62 -9.68 2.82
CA ALA A 154 -11.05 -9.58 1.42
C ALA A 154 -11.91 -8.33 1.18
N ALA A 155 -12.90 -8.05 2.05
CA ALA A 155 -13.75 -6.87 1.97
C ALA A 155 -12.93 -5.56 2.04
N ASN A 156 -11.97 -5.48 2.97
CA ASN A 156 -11.05 -4.34 3.06
C ASN A 156 -10.22 -4.16 1.78
N SER A 157 -9.67 -5.25 1.25
CA SER A 157 -8.85 -5.20 0.02
C SER A 157 -9.67 -4.76 -1.19
N LEU A 158 -10.91 -5.24 -1.32
CA LEU A 158 -11.83 -4.81 -2.38
C LEU A 158 -12.18 -3.33 -2.23
N GLY A 159 -12.50 -2.89 -1.02
CA GLY A 159 -12.74 -1.47 -0.73
C GLY A 159 -11.54 -0.60 -1.10
N PHE A 160 -10.35 -0.97 -0.62
CA PHE A 160 -9.10 -0.27 -0.93
C PHE A 160 -8.86 -0.14 -2.45
N ARG A 161 -9.03 -1.23 -3.20
CA ARG A 161 -8.90 -1.21 -4.67
C ARG A 161 -9.96 -0.36 -5.34
N GLY A 162 -11.20 -0.40 -4.84
CA GLY A 162 -12.28 0.49 -5.30
C GLY A 162 -11.93 1.97 -5.08
N GLY A 163 -11.40 2.32 -3.91
CA GLY A 163 -10.92 3.67 -3.61
C GLY A 163 -9.79 4.11 -4.52
N THR A 164 -8.80 3.23 -4.74
CA THR A 164 -7.69 3.46 -5.68
C THR A 164 -8.20 3.69 -7.10
N LEU A 165 -9.12 2.87 -7.57
CA LEU A 165 -9.67 2.96 -8.92
C LEU A 165 -10.45 4.28 -9.12
N ILE A 166 -11.39 4.56 -8.24
CA ILE A 166 -12.28 5.73 -8.37
C ILE A 166 -11.48 7.03 -8.21
N LEU A 167 -10.56 7.07 -7.25
CA LEU A 167 -9.75 8.28 -7.03
C LEU A 167 -8.64 8.43 -8.07
N GLY A 168 -7.92 7.37 -8.41
CA GLY A 168 -6.87 7.44 -9.41
C GLY A 168 -7.41 7.81 -10.79
N SER A 169 -8.28 6.97 -11.34
CA SER A 169 -8.88 7.22 -12.67
C SER A 169 -9.78 8.43 -12.66
N GLY A 170 -10.66 8.56 -11.65
CA GLY A 170 -11.64 9.65 -11.59
C GLY A 170 -10.96 11.01 -11.46
N ALA A 171 -9.97 11.15 -10.57
CA ALA A 171 -9.25 12.43 -10.43
C ALA A 171 -8.46 12.79 -11.69
N LEU A 172 -7.82 11.83 -12.36
CA LEU A 172 -7.06 12.10 -13.60
C LEU A 172 -7.98 12.41 -14.79
N LEU A 173 -9.15 11.76 -14.91
CA LEU A 173 -10.15 12.09 -15.91
C LEU A 173 -10.70 13.51 -15.69
N ILE A 174 -10.98 13.89 -14.44
CA ILE A 174 -11.40 15.23 -14.08
C ILE A 174 -10.27 16.24 -14.34
N ALA A 175 -9.03 15.90 -13.99
CA ALA A 175 -7.87 16.75 -14.24
C ALA A 175 -7.71 17.08 -15.74
N GLY A 176 -7.86 16.07 -16.60
CA GLY A 176 -7.75 16.24 -18.06
C GLY A 176 -8.91 17.03 -18.69
N SER A 177 -10.10 17.04 -18.09
CA SER A 177 -11.27 17.73 -18.62
C SER A 177 -11.57 19.09 -17.97
N ALA A 178 -11.32 19.21 -16.65
CA ALA A 178 -11.74 20.36 -15.85
C ALA A 178 -10.61 20.90 -14.92
N GLY A 179 -9.43 20.31 -15.01
CA GLY A 179 -8.24 20.74 -14.30
C GLY A 179 -8.07 20.15 -12.89
N TYR A 180 -6.85 20.21 -12.39
CA TYR A 180 -6.45 19.64 -11.09
C TYR A 180 -7.16 20.23 -9.86
N PRO A 181 -7.52 21.54 -9.81
CA PRO A 181 -8.30 22.05 -8.68
C PRO A 181 -9.61 21.29 -8.46
N LEU A 182 -10.33 20.96 -9.54
CA LEU A 182 -11.57 20.19 -9.44
C LEU A 182 -11.30 18.72 -9.11
N ALA A 183 -10.20 18.15 -9.61
CA ALA A 183 -9.78 16.79 -9.29
C ALA A 183 -9.46 16.62 -7.79
N PHE A 184 -8.75 17.55 -7.18
CA PHE A 184 -8.48 17.53 -5.72
C PHE A 184 -9.73 17.83 -4.90
N GLY A 185 -10.61 18.74 -5.40
CA GLY A 185 -11.93 18.97 -4.80
C GLY A 185 -12.81 17.71 -4.80
N PHE A 186 -12.83 16.96 -5.90
CA PHE A 186 -13.49 15.65 -6.00
C PHE A 186 -12.92 14.66 -5.00
N ALA A 187 -11.59 14.54 -4.91
CA ALA A 187 -10.93 13.62 -3.99
C ALA A 187 -11.24 13.95 -2.52
N GLY A 188 -11.19 15.22 -2.14
CA GLY A 188 -11.58 15.68 -0.80
C GLY A 188 -13.06 15.46 -0.53
N GLY A 189 -13.93 15.80 -1.48
CA GLY A 189 -15.38 15.60 -1.38
C GLY A 189 -15.77 14.14 -1.18
N LEU A 190 -15.09 13.23 -1.87
CA LEU A 190 -15.31 11.79 -1.71
C LEU A 190 -14.98 11.29 -0.30
N LEU A 191 -13.89 11.79 0.32
CA LEU A 191 -13.56 11.48 1.70
C LEU A 191 -14.60 12.03 2.69
N VAL A 192 -15.14 13.24 2.44
CA VAL A 192 -16.25 13.76 3.24
C VAL A 192 -17.49 12.89 3.13
N LEU A 193 -17.80 12.35 1.94
CA LEU A 193 -18.92 11.42 1.73
C LEU A 193 -18.72 10.08 2.46
N MET A 194 -17.49 9.70 2.83
CA MET A 194 -17.24 8.50 3.63
C MET A 194 -17.54 8.71 5.11
N ILE A 195 -17.56 9.95 5.63
CA ILE A 195 -17.84 10.24 7.05
C ILE A 195 -19.19 9.68 7.50
N PRO A 196 -20.31 9.91 6.82
CA PRO A 196 -21.59 9.28 7.16
C PRO A 196 -21.54 7.75 7.17
N CYS A 197 -20.80 7.12 6.26
CA CYS A 197 -20.62 5.67 6.23
C CYS A 197 -19.90 5.18 7.49
N THR A 198 -18.83 5.86 7.91
CA THR A 198 -18.10 5.60 9.16
C THR A 198 -19.00 5.76 10.38
N LEU A 199 -19.79 6.83 10.44
CA LEU A 199 -20.70 7.08 11.57
C LEU A 199 -21.85 6.05 11.66
N ALA A 200 -22.31 5.53 10.51
CA ALA A 200 -23.34 4.49 10.43
C ALA A 200 -22.79 3.06 10.60
N ALA A 201 -21.46 2.89 10.60
CA ALA A 201 -20.80 1.60 10.78
C ALA A 201 -21.13 0.98 12.16
N PRO A 202 -21.04 -0.36 12.33
CA PRO A 202 -21.33 -1.00 13.60
C PRO A 202 -20.44 -0.49 14.73
N SER A 203 -21.06 -0.23 15.91
CA SER A 203 -20.33 0.23 17.10
C SER A 203 -19.50 -0.88 17.73
N LEU A 204 -18.39 -0.47 18.35
CA LEU A 204 -17.53 -1.38 19.11
C LEU A 204 -17.94 -1.45 20.59
N PRO A 205 -17.83 -2.62 21.22
CA PRO A 205 -17.99 -2.72 22.66
C PRO A 205 -16.89 -1.94 23.40
N PRO A 206 -17.16 -1.49 24.65
CA PRO A 206 -16.13 -0.89 25.50
C PRO A 206 -14.93 -1.84 25.70
N LEU A 207 -13.72 -1.28 25.80
CA LEU A 207 -12.50 -2.07 26.09
C LEU A 207 -12.55 -2.63 27.52
N ALA A 208 -12.30 -3.93 27.62
CA ALA A 208 -12.19 -4.58 28.94
C ALA A 208 -10.88 -4.21 29.68
N GLN A 209 -9.77 -3.96 28.98
CA GLN A 209 -8.48 -3.55 29.59
C GLN A 209 -7.61 -2.75 28.60
N PRO A 210 -7.00 -1.63 29.03
CA PRO A 210 -6.01 -0.92 28.20
C PRO A 210 -4.66 -1.64 28.19
N VAL A 211 -3.94 -1.55 27.06
CA VAL A 211 -2.59 -2.11 26.92
C VAL A 211 -1.60 -1.33 27.80
N THR A 212 -0.98 -1.99 28.76
CA THR A 212 -0.16 -1.32 29.79
C THR A 212 1.35 -1.32 29.53
N ASN A 213 1.91 -2.16 28.64
CA ASN A 213 3.36 -2.27 28.48
C ASN A 213 3.84 -2.38 27.02
N LEU A 214 4.13 -1.21 26.43
CA LEU A 214 4.62 -1.04 25.04
C LEU A 214 5.98 -1.71 24.77
N ARG A 215 6.91 -1.68 25.73
CA ARG A 215 8.24 -2.23 25.55
C ARG A 215 8.21 -3.74 25.32
N GLN A 216 7.37 -4.45 26.07
CA GLN A 216 7.20 -5.90 25.91
C GLN A 216 6.49 -6.26 24.60
N ALA A 217 5.57 -5.43 24.14
CA ALA A 217 4.83 -5.63 22.90
C ALA A 217 5.72 -5.51 21.64
N VAL A 218 6.82 -4.77 21.70
CA VAL A 218 7.74 -4.57 20.55
C VAL A 218 9.00 -5.43 20.69
N VAL A 219 9.63 -5.44 21.87
CA VAL A 219 10.93 -6.13 22.08
C VAL A 219 10.77 -7.65 22.10
N GLY A 220 9.67 -8.15 22.66
CA GLY A 220 9.39 -9.60 22.72
C GLY A 220 9.37 -10.26 21.34
N PRO A 221 8.52 -9.78 20.39
CA PRO A 221 8.45 -10.32 19.05
C PRO A 221 9.76 -10.23 18.24
N LEU A 222 10.52 -9.14 18.40
CA LEU A 222 11.82 -8.97 17.75
C LEU A 222 12.85 -9.97 18.30
N ARG A 223 12.90 -10.10 19.63
CA ARG A 223 13.78 -11.09 20.29
C ARG A 223 13.43 -12.52 19.90
N ASP A 224 12.15 -12.86 19.82
CA ASP A 224 11.66 -14.17 19.36
C ASP A 224 12.10 -14.43 17.91
N PHE A 225 11.92 -13.45 17.00
CA PHE A 225 12.35 -13.56 15.61
C PHE A 225 13.87 -13.84 15.51
N LEU A 226 14.69 -13.03 16.20
CA LEU A 226 16.15 -13.20 16.21
C LEU A 226 16.59 -14.53 16.85
N ALA A 227 15.93 -14.97 17.91
CA ALA A 227 16.25 -16.23 18.60
C ALA A 227 15.95 -17.45 17.72
N ARG A 228 14.82 -17.42 16.96
CA ARG A 228 14.44 -18.52 16.06
C ARG A 228 15.29 -18.60 14.79
N THR A 229 15.66 -17.45 14.23
CA THR A 229 16.36 -17.41 12.94
C THR A 229 17.87 -17.36 13.07
N GLY A 230 18.40 -16.91 14.18
CA GLY A 230 19.82 -16.58 14.33
C GLY A 230 20.19 -15.27 13.63
N GLY A 231 21.19 -14.55 14.13
CA GLY A 231 21.49 -13.19 13.67
C GLY A 231 21.83 -13.08 12.18
N LYS A 232 22.67 -13.99 11.64
CA LYS A 232 23.07 -13.98 10.24
C LYS A 232 21.88 -14.24 9.30
N ARG A 233 21.08 -15.27 9.57
CA ARG A 233 19.90 -15.63 8.76
C ARG A 233 18.79 -14.58 8.89
N ALA A 234 18.60 -14.00 10.07
CA ALA A 234 17.69 -12.87 10.25
C ALA A 234 18.06 -11.70 9.36
N LEU A 235 19.34 -11.32 9.31
CA LEU A 235 19.81 -10.24 8.43
C LEU A 235 19.57 -10.56 6.94
N GLN A 236 19.82 -11.79 6.50
CA GLN A 236 19.58 -12.24 5.13
C GLN A 236 18.09 -12.20 4.77
N ILE A 237 17.20 -12.61 5.69
CA ILE A 237 15.76 -12.53 5.52
C ILE A 237 15.30 -11.07 5.42
N LEU A 238 15.77 -10.19 6.31
CA LEU A 238 15.44 -8.77 6.27
C LEU A 238 15.95 -8.10 4.99
N ALA A 239 17.15 -8.46 4.52
CA ALA A 239 17.68 -8.01 3.24
C ALA A 239 16.80 -8.50 2.07
N LEU A 240 16.33 -9.75 2.09
CA LEU A 240 15.42 -10.26 1.08
C LEU A 240 14.08 -9.52 1.10
N VAL A 241 13.49 -9.28 2.26
CA VAL A 241 12.25 -8.50 2.42
C VAL A 241 12.43 -7.08 1.88
N LEU A 242 13.59 -6.47 2.11
CA LEU A 242 13.92 -5.15 1.62
C LEU A 242 14.07 -5.11 0.09
N LEU A 243 14.69 -6.11 -0.52
CA LEU A 243 15.13 -6.09 -1.92
C LEU A 243 14.15 -6.77 -2.89
N TYR A 244 13.30 -7.70 -2.41
CA TYR A 244 12.45 -8.50 -3.29
C TYR A 244 11.45 -7.67 -4.11
N ARG A 245 10.93 -6.58 -3.54
CA ARG A 245 10.03 -5.65 -4.23
C ARG A 245 10.68 -4.32 -4.62
N LEU A 246 11.99 -4.25 -4.58
CA LEU A 246 12.72 -3.05 -5.00
C LEU A 246 12.47 -2.68 -6.48
N PRO A 247 12.40 -3.63 -7.45
CA PRO A 247 12.03 -3.33 -8.83
C PRO A 247 10.72 -2.55 -8.95
N ASP A 248 9.66 -3.04 -8.30
CA ASP A 248 8.34 -2.38 -8.26
C ASP A 248 8.44 -1.00 -7.58
N GLY A 249 9.21 -0.92 -6.49
CA GLY A 249 9.40 0.31 -5.72
C GLY A 249 10.06 1.42 -6.55
N LEU A 250 11.05 1.10 -7.38
CA LEU A 250 11.71 2.05 -8.27
C LEU A 250 10.78 2.52 -9.40
N LEU A 251 10.05 1.59 -10.03
CA LEU A 251 9.18 1.91 -11.16
C LEU A 251 7.94 2.70 -10.74
N ALA A 252 7.32 2.37 -9.60
CA ALA A 252 6.04 2.92 -9.19
C ALA A 252 5.96 4.46 -9.22
N PRO A 253 6.91 5.25 -8.65
CA PRO A 253 6.85 6.70 -8.69
C PRO A 253 7.15 7.29 -10.08
N MET A 254 7.83 6.54 -10.95
CA MET A 254 8.30 7.01 -12.26
C MET A 254 7.40 6.59 -13.42
N GLY A 255 6.51 5.61 -13.23
CA GLY A 255 5.61 5.15 -14.29
C GLY A 255 4.68 6.24 -14.81
N GLY A 256 4.06 7.04 -13.93
CA GLY A 256 3.22 8.18 -14.32
C GLY A 256 4.00 9.28 -15.04
N PRO A 257 5.07 9.83 -14.44
CA PRO A 257 5.94 10.81 -15.10
C PRO A 257 6.51 10.36 -16.45
N PHE A 258 6.82 9.08 -16.62
CA PHE A 258 7.21 8.53 -17.93
C PHE A 258 6.10 8.67 -18.97
N LEU A 259 4.86 8.35 -18.60
CA LEU A 259 3.72 8.48 -19.52
C LEU A 259 3.45 9.94 -19.91
N VAL A 260 3.65 10.89 -18.98
CA VAL A 260 3.60 12.32 -19.28
C VAL A 260 4.73 12.70 -20.25
N ALA A 261 5.96 12.28 -19.97
CA ALA A 261 7.11 12.53 -20.85
C ALA A 261 6.92 11.91 -22.25
N ALA A 262 6.16 10.82 -22.35
CA ALA A 262 5.78 10.15 -23.58
C ALA A 262 4.65 10.87 -24.35
N GLY A 263 4.11 11.99 -23.82
CA GLY A 263 3.09 12.82 -24.46
C GLY A 263 1.64 12.34 -24.28
N LEU A 264 1.36 11.44 -23.33
CA LEU A 264 0.00 10.99 -23.05
C LEU A 264 -0.75 12.07 -22.23
N SER A 265 -2.05 12.23 -22.52
CA SER A 265 -2.92 13.09 -21.72
C SER A 265 -3.24 12.46 -20.36
N GLU A 266 -3.62 13.29 -19.37
CA GLU A 266 -4.00 12.85 -18.02
C GLU A 266 -5.14 11.83 -18.06
N GLY A 267 -6.11 12.01 -18.94
CA GLY A 267 -7.22 11.07 -19.15
C GLY A 267 -6.74 9.71 -19.66
N GLN A 268 -5.81 9.67 -20.62
CA GLN A 268 -5.21 8.43 -21.11
C GLN A 268 -4.41 7.73 -20.01
N ILE A 269 -3.63 8.50 -19.23
CA ILE A 269 -2.87 7.97 -18.10
C ILE A 269 -3.82 7.40 -17.02
N GLY A 270 -4.91 8.11 -16.71
CA GLY A 270 -5.94 7.65 -15.79
C GLY A 270 -6.57 6.32 -16.22
N LEU A 271 -6.92 6.18 -17.50
CA LEU A 271 -7.47 4.94 -18.04
C LEU A 271 -6.46 3.79 -18.03
N LEU A 272 -5.23 4.05 -18.47
CA LEU A 272 -4.20 3.02 -18.56
C LEU A 272 -3.68 2.61 -17.18
N LYS A 273 -3.22 3.57 -16.38
CA LYS A 273 -2.52 3.27 -15.13
C LYS A 273 -3.50 2.99 -13.99
N SER A 274 -4.49 3.84 -13.81
CA SER A 274 -5.39 3.70 -12.67
C SER A 274 -6.55 2.73 -12.95
N ALA A 275 -7.13 2.70 -14.15
CA ALA A 275 -8.20 1.74 -14.45
C ALA A 275 -7.66 0.38 -14.89
N LEU A 276 -6.96 0.31 -16.03
CA LEU A 276 -6.42 -0.95 -16.56
C LEU A 276 -5.40 -1.57 -15.62
N GLY A 277 -4.49 -0.75 -15.05
CA GLY A 277 -3.47 -1.20 -14.12
C GLY A 277 -4.05 -1.82 -12.85
N VAL A 278 -5.05 -1.18 -12.22
CA VAL A 278 -5.68 -1.73 -11.01
C VAL A 278 -6.39 -3.06 -11.31
N VAL A 279 -7.14 -3.13 -12.41
CA VAL A 279 -7.80 -4.38 -12.83
C VAL A 279 -6.77 -5.47 -13.11
N ALA A 280 -5.69 -5.16 -13.83
CA ALA A 280 -4.60 -6.10 -14.11
C ALA A 280 -3.93 -6.60 -12.80
N THR A 281 -3.70 -5.70 -11.84
CA THR A 281 -3.16 -6.09 -10.53
C THR A 281 -4.12 -7.03 -9.79
N MET A 282 -5.44 -6.76 -9.81
CA MET A 282 -6.43 -7.64 -9.18
C MET A 282 -6.43 -9.03 -9.81
N VAL A 283 -6.38 -9.11 -11.15
CA VAL A 283 -6.23 -10.39 -11.86
C VAL A 283 -4.93 -11.09 -11.46
N GLY A 284 -3.83 -10.35 -11.39
CA GLY A 284 -2.53 -10.85 -10.92
C GLY A 284 -2.58 -11.41 -9.50
N VAL A 285 -3.27 -10.74 -8.57
CA VAL A 285 -3.47 -11.23 -7.18
C VAL A 285 -4.27 -12.52 -7.16
N VAL A 286 -5.36 -12.62 -7.92
CA VAL A 286 -6.20 -13.84 -7.99
C VAL A 286 -5.42 -15.00 -8.61
N LEU A 287 -4.74 -14.77 -9.73
CA LEU A 287 -3.88 -15.77 -10.37
C LEU A 287 -2.72 -16.16 -9.45
N GLY A 288 -2.11 -15.18 -8.79
CA GLY A 288 -1.04 -15.42 -7.82
C GLY A 288 -1.50 -16.32 -6.67
N GLY A 289 -2.67 -16.07 -6.09
CA GLY A 289 -3.22 -16.90 -5.02
C GLY A 289 -3.51 -18.33 -5.46
N THR A 290 -4.10 -18.52 -6.65
CA THR A 290 -4.40 -19.86 -7.20
C THR A 290 -3.14 -20.64 -7.58
N LEU A 291 -2.18 -19.99 -8.23
CA LEU A 291 -0.91 -20.60 -8.61
C LEU A 291 -0.03 -20.90 -7.39
N PHE A 292 -0.02 -20.01 -6.39
CA PHE A 292 0.74 -20.22 -5.16
C PHE A 292 0.34 -21.51 -4.44
N GLY A 293 -0.96 -21.81 -4.38
CA GLY A 293 -1.46 -23.06 -3.81
C GLY A 293 -0.94 -24.32 -4.51
N ARG A 294 -0.60 -24.23 -5.79
CA ARG A 294 -0.08 -25.36 -6.59
C ARG A 294 1.45 -25.42 -6.62
N LEU A 295 2.11 -24.28 -6.67
CA LEU A 295 3.57 -24.17 -6.83
C LEU A 295 4.33 -24.20 -5.52
N GLY A 296 3.67 -23.82 -4.42
CA GLY A 296 4.29 -23.60 -3.12
C GLY A 296 5.17 -22.35 -3.06
N MET A 297 5.71 -22.04 -1.89
CA MET A 297 6.43 -20.81 -1.58
C MET A 297 7.63 -20.56 -2.50
N ASN A 298 8.53 -21.53 -2.58
CA ASN A 298 9.82 -21.35 -3.26
C ASN A 298 9.65 -21.07 -4.76
N ARG A 299 8.88 -21.93 -5.45
CA ARG A 299 8.62 -21.77 -6.89
C ARG A 299 7.86 -20.48 -7.20
N SER A 300 6.91 -20.10 -6.34
CA SER A 300 6.14 -18.86 -6.51
C SER A 300 7.03 -17.63 -6.39
N LEU A 301 7.92 -17.57 -5.40
CA LEU A 301 8.87 -16.46 -5.26
C LEU A 301 9.76 -16.30 -6.50
N TRP A 302 10.29 -17.40 -7.04
CA TRP A 302 11.10 -17.36 -8.26
C TRP A 302 10.31 -16.94 -9.50
N LEU A 303 9.23 -17.64 -9.80
CA LEU A 303 8.44 -17.40 -11.02
C LEU A 303 7.80 -16.02 -11.03
N PHE A 304 7.23 -15.60 -9.90
CA PHE A 304 6.58 -14.30 -9.82
C PHE A 304 7.61 -13.16 -9.78
N GLY A 305 8.77 -13.36 -9.14
CA GLY A 305 9.86 -12.39 -9.19
C GLY A 305 10.40 -12.19 -10.62
N ILE A 306 10.56 -13.28 -11.39
CA ILE A 306 10.92 -13.21 -12.82
C ILE A 306 9.82 -12.49 -13.61
N ALA A 307 8.54 -12.79 -13.36
CA ALA A 307 7.43 -12.09 -13.98
C ALA A 307 7.46 -10.58 -13.68
N GLY A 308 7.79 -10.18 -12.43
CA GLY A 308 7.98 -8.78 -12.05
C GLY A 308 9.09 -8.09 -12.84
N ALA A 309 10.25 -8.74 -12.95
CA ALA A 309 11.36 -8.21 -13.75
C ALA A 309 10.97 -8.07 -15.24
N THR A 310 10.21 -9.01 -15.81
CA THR A 310 9.70 -8.91 -17.19
C THR A 310 8.70 -7.78 -17.37
N GLY A 311 7.88 -7.48 -16.36
CA GLY A 311 6.98 -6.31 -16.35
C GLY A 311 7.78 -5.00 -16.49
N ASN A 312 8.89 -4.84 -15.75
CA ASN A 312 9.77 -3.67 -15.88
C ASN A 312 10.47 -3.62 -17.24
N LEU A 313 10.86 -4.76 -17.81
CA LEU A 313 11.42 -4.84 -19.15
C LEU A 313 10.41 -4.42 -20.24
N ALA A 314 9.11 -4.58 -20.02
CA ALA A 314 8.11 -4.07 -20.96
C ALA A 314 8.14 -2.53 -21.03
N TYR A 315 8.31 -1.83 -19.90
CA TYR A 315 8.53 -0.39 -19.87
C TYR A 315 9.84 0.01 -20.56
N TRP A 316 10.93 -0.76 -20.36
CA TRP A 316 12.18 -0.55 -21.05
C TRP A 316 12.02 -0.63 -22.56
N LEU A 317 11.30 -1.64 -23.09
CA LEU A 317 11.06 -1.77 -24.53
C LEU A 317 10.32 -0.55 -25.10
N VAL A 318 9.27 -0.09 -24.40
CA VAL A 318 8.51 1.10 -24.80
C VAL A 318 9.40 2.36 -24.77
N ALA A 319 10.19 2.54 -23.71
CA ALA A 319 11.09 3.70 -23.61
C ALA A 319 12.17 3.72 -24.69
N ARG A 320 12.73 2.54 -25.04
CA ARG A 320 13.77 2.40 -26.06
C ARG A 320 13.25 2.55 -27.49
N ALA A 321 12.05 1.99 -27.77
CA ALA A 321 11.44 2.07 -29.10
C ALA A 321 10.84 3.44 -29.41
N GLY A 322 10.64 4.29 -28.41
CA GLY A 322 9.77 5.45 -28.48
C GLY A 322 8.28 5.07 -28.42
N VAL A 323 7.47 5.93 -27.86
CA VAL A 323 6.01 5.69 -27.78
C VAL A 323 5.40 6.03 -29.14
N THR A 324 5.06 4.99 -29.91
CA THR A 324 4.45 5.13 -31.23
C THR A 324 2.93 4.85 -31.21
N SER A 325 2.42 4.13 -30.20
CA SER A 325 1.01 3.85 -30.05
C SER A 325 0.57 3.70 -28.58
N LEU A 326 -0.69 4.02 -28.31
CA LEU A 326 -1.32 3.81 -27.02
C LEU A 326 -1.35 2.32 -26.61
N GLU A 327 -1.46 1.44 -27.58
CA GLU A 327 -1.52 -0.02 -27.39
C GLU A 327 -0.21 -0.58 -26.81
N GLN A 328 0.95 -0.10 -27.27
CA GLN A 328 2.25 -0.50 -26.73
C GLN A 328 2.36 -0.15 -25.24
N VAL A 329 1.92 1.07 -24.89
CA VAL A 329 1.90 1.52 -23.50
C VAL A 329 0.91 0.69 -22.68
N ALA A 330 -0.28 0.40 -23.23
CA ALA A 330 -1.29 -0.42 -22.56
C ALA A 330 -0.77 -1.82 -22.24
N VAL A 331 -0.04 -2.45 -23.16
CA VAL A 331 0.59 -3.77 -22.94
C VAL A 331 1.63 -3.70 -21.83
N ALA A 332 2.50 -2.68 -21.84
CA ALA A 332 3.50 -2.52 -20.78
C ALA A 332 2.86 -2.31 -19.40
N VAL A 333 1.84 -1.45 -19.30
CA VAL A 333 1.06 -1.22 -18.07
C VAL A 333 0.38 -2.50 -17.61
N LEU A 334 -0.23 -3.25 -18.53
CA LEU A 334 -0.91 -4.52 -18.21
C LEU A 334 0.07 -5.55 -17.65
N LEU A 335 1.21 -5.77 -18.32
CA LEU A 335 2.21 -6.77 -17.92
C LEU A 335 2.83 -6.41 -16.57
N GLU A 336 3.19 -5.15 -16.35
CA GLU A 336 3.76 -4.67 -15.09
C GLU A 336 2.78 -4.84 -13.94
N ASN A 337 1.52 -4.39 -14.09
CA ASN A 337 0.55 -4.46 -13.02
C ASN A 337 0.08 -5.90 -12.74
N LEU A 338 -0.08 -6.73 -13.76
CA LEU A 338 -0.37 -8.16 -13.60
C LEU A 338 0.75 -8.85 -12.82
N SER A 339 2.00 -8.63 -13.20
CA SER A 339 3.16 -9.21 -12.53
C SER A 339 3.34 -8.67 -11.11
N SER A 340 3.09 -7.37 -10.87
CA SER A 340 3.10 -6.78 -9.53
C SER A 340 2.06 -7.41 -8.60
N GLY A 341 0.89 -7.80 -9.14
CA GLY A 341 -0.12 -8.58 -8.40
C GLY A 341 0.38 -9.97 -7.99
N LEU A 342 1.03 -10.68 -8.92
CA LEU A 342 1.67 -11.98 -8.66
C LEU A 342 2.75 -11.86 -7.57
N VAL A 343 3.70 -10.95 -7.76
CA VAL A 343 4.82 -10.65 -6.83
C VAL A 343 4.27 -10.30 -5.45
N GLY A 344 3.26 -9.42 -5.39
CA GLY A 344 2.62 -9.02 -4.15
C GLY A 344 2.03 -10.17 -3.37
N THR A 345 1.38 -11.13 -4.05
CA THR A 345 0.80 -12.32 -3.43
C THR A 345 1.86 -13.22 -2.80
N ALA A 346 2.94 -13.54 -3.53
CA ALA A 346 4.04 -14.35 -2.98
C ALA A 346 4.75 -13.63 -1.84
N PHE A 347 4.93 -12.31 -1.95
CA PHE A 347 5.57 -11.51 -0.92
C PHE A 347 4.77 -11.48 0.39
N VAL A 348 3.46 -11.27 0.33
CA VAL A 348 2.59 -11.32 1.51
C VAL A 348 2.64 -12.71 2.17
N ALA A 349 2.59 -13.77 1.36
CA ALA A 349 2.72 -15.14 1.86
C ALA A 349 4.08 -15.38 2.54
N LEU A 350 5.17 -14.85 1.96
CA LEU A 350 6.50 -14.87 2.58
C LEU A 350 6.49 -14.19 3.95
N LEU A 351 5.98 -12.94 4.04
CA LEU A 351 5.91 -12.22 5.31
C LEU A 351 5.13 -13.00 6.36
N MET A 352 3.98 -13.57 5.99
CA MET A 352 3.15 -14.36 6.89
C MET A 352 3.88 -15.63 7.38
N SER A 353 4.64 -16.30 6.50
CA SER A 353 5.38 -17.53 6.86
C SER A 353 6.54 -17.29 7.83
N LEU A 354 7.07 -16.07 7.86
CA LEU A 354 8.14 -15.65 8.77
C LEU A 354 7.63 -15.32 10.18
N CYS A 355 6.32 -15.13 10.34
CA CYS A 355 5.72 -14.74 11.61
C CYS A 355 5.45 -15.93 12.51
N ASN A 356 5.76 -15.78 13.82
CA ASN A 356 5.31 -16.72 14.85
C ASN A 356 3.81 -16.48 15.11
N PRO A 357 2.96 -17.54 15.15
CA PRO A 357 1.52 -17.39 15.44
C PRO A 357 1.22 -16.63 16.73
N ARG A 358 2.09 -16.74 17.74
CA ARG A 358 1.97 -16.04 19.02
C ARG A 358 2.15 -14.51 18.88
N PHE A 359 2.95 -14.06 17.92
CA PHE A 359 3.32 -12.66 17.72
C PHE A 359 3.04 -12.17 16.29
N SER A 360 2.15 -12.85 15.56
CA SER A 360 1.96 -12.67 14.12
C SER A 360 1.67 -11.22 13.73
N ALA A 361 0.81 -10.53 14.45
CA ALA A 361 0.46 -9.14 14.14
C ALA A 361 1.68 -8.20 14.25
N THR A 362 2.45 -8.30 15.34
CA THR A 362 3.61 -7.43 15.57
C THR A 362 4.77 -7.75 14.64
N GLN A 363 5.06 -9.05 14.42
CA GLN A 363 6.14 -9.47 13.51
C GLN A 363 5.80 -9.12 12.06
N TYR A 364 4.55 -9.30 11.64
CA TYR A 364 4.11 -8.86 10.31
C TYR A 364 4.23 -7.34 10.14
N ALA A 365 3.85 -6.56 11.15
CA ALA A 365 3.99 -5.11 11.12
C ALA A 365 5.46 -4.67 11.03
N LEU A 366 6.37 -5.33 11.75
CA LEU A 366 7.81 -5.07 11.67
C LEU A 366 8.37 -5.38 10.27
N LEU A 367 8.06 -6.56 9.72
CA LEU A 367 8.53 -6.98 8.39
C LEU A 367 7.95 -6.09 7.28
N SER A 368 6.67 -5.72 7.37
CA SER A 368 6.05 -4.78 6.42
C SER A 368 6.62 -3.38 6.55
N GLY A 369 7.05 -2.96 7.75
CA GLY A 369 7.81 -1.72 7.97
C GLY A 369 9.16 -1.73 7.25
N VAL A 370 9.90 -2.84 7.30
CA VAL A 370 11.15 -3.00 6.52
C VAL A 370 10.88 -2.87 5.01
N TYR A 371 9.81 -3.48 4.50
CA TYR A 371 9.39 -3.30 3.12
C TYR A 371 9.03 -1.83 2.80
N ALA A 372 8.35 -1.14 3.73
CA ALA A 372 8.02 0.27 3.53
C ALA A 372 9.29 1.16 3.39
N ILE A 373 10.38 0.82 4.10
CA ILE A 373 11.68 1.48 3.90
C ILE A 373 12.17 1.28 2.45
N SER A 374 12.08 0.07 1.91
CA SER A 374 12.43 -0.21 0.50
C SER A 374 11.66 0.70 -0.46
N SER A 375 10.34 0.68 -0.37
CA SER A 375 9.46 1.42 -1.28
C SER A 375 9.48 2.94 -1.10
N LYS A 376 10.02 3.47 -0.01
CA LYS A 376 10.06 4.90 0.28
C LYS A 376 11.48 5.47 0.21
N VAL A 377 12.45 4.81 0.84
CA VAL A 377 13.83 5.31 0.90
C VAL A 377 14.64 4.88 -0.31
N LEU A 378 14.63 3.57 -0.62
CA LEU A 378 15.41 3.07 -1.78
C LEU A 378 14.80 3.47 -3.13
N ALA A 379 13.50 3.78 -3.16
CA ALA A 379 12.84 4.31 -4.35
C ALA A 379 13.07 5.82 -4.56
N ALA A 380 13.41 6.58 -3.52
CA ALA A 380 13.59 8.03 -3.61
C ALA A 380 14.58 8.51 -4.69
N PRO A 381 15.73 7.85 -4.95
CA PRO A 381 16.64 8.28 -6.00
C PRO A 381 16.13 7.98 -7.42
N SER A 382 14.97 7.36 -7.63
CA SER A 382 14.46 6.97 -8.95
C SER A 382 14.44 8.13 -9.95
N GLY A 383 13.99 9.32 -9.55
CA GLY A 383 13.98 10.49 -10.42
C GLY A 383 15.37 10.99 -10.78
N LEU A 384 16.34 10.93 -9.84
CA LEU A 384 17.74 11.25 -10.13
C LEU A 384 18.35 10.22 -11.10
N LEU A 385 18.02 8.94 -10.92
CA LEU A 385 18.47 7.89 -11.84
C LEU A 385 17.91 8.11 -13.25
N VAL A 386 16.63 8.51 -13.38
CA VAL A 386 16.06 8.88 -14.69
C VAL A 386 16.80 10.07 -15.31
N LYS A 387 17.10 11.11 -14.52
CA LYS A 387 17.86 12.28 -15.02
C LYS A 387 19.26 11.91 -15.51
N LEU A 388 19.96 11.02 -14.81
CA LEU A 388 21.33 10.63 -15.13
C LEU A 388 21.42 9.62 -16.27
N LEU A 389 20.49 8.68 -16.32
CA LEU A 389 20.56 7.50 -17.20
C LEU A 389 19.61 7.60 -18.42
N GLY A 390 18.58 8.46 -18.34
CA GLY A 390 17.46 8.41 -19.27
C GLY A 390 16.43 7.33 -18.89
N TRP A 391 15.26 7.37 -19.53
CA TRP A 391 14.14 6.48 -19.22
C TRP A 391 14.43 5.02 -19.53
N ASP A 392 15.08 4.73 -20.67
CA ASP A 392 15.37 3.36 -21.10
C ASP A 392 16.36 2.65 -20.17
N HIS A 393 17.50 3.27 -19.87
CA HIS A 393 18.46 2.67 -18.92
C HIS A 393 17.93 2.60 -17.49
N PHE A 394 17.07 3.56 -17.08
CA PHE A 394 16.41 3.49 -15.78
C PHE A 394 15.49 2.26 -15.64
N PHE A 395 14.66 1.97 -16.65
CA PHE A 395 13.81 0.79 -16.60
C PHE A 395 14.58 -0.51 -16.67
N LEU A 396 15.68 -0.54 -17.43
CA LEU A 396 16.60 -1.68 -17.44
C LEU A 396 17.24 -1.89 -16.06
N LEU A 397 17.68 -0.81 -15.40
CA LEU A 397 18.22 -0.86 -14.05
C LEU A 397 17.16 -1.33 -13.04
N SER A 398 15.93 -0.85 -13.18
CA SER A 398 14.82 -1.29 -12.29
C SER A 398 14.56 -2.79 -12.43
N ALA A 399 14.60 -3.35 -13.63
CA ALA A 399 14.51 -4.80 -13.83
C ALA A 399 15.71 -5.54 -13.23
N ALA A 400 16.93 -5.03 -13.43
CA ALA A 400 18.17 -5.61 -12.88
C ALA A 400 18.20 -5.56 -11.33
N ALA A 401 17.46 -4.65 -10.70
CA ALA A 401 17.33 -4.57 -9.24
C ALA A 401 16.67 -5.82 -8.60
N ALA A 402 16.10 -6.74 -9.40
CA ALA A 402 15.66 -8.05 -8.95
C ALA A 402 16.81 -9.01 -8.63
N VAL A 403 17.98 -8.83 -9.29
CA VAL A 403 19.11 -9.77 -9.20
C VAL A 403 19.62 -9.97 -7.76
N PRO A 404 19.83 -8.92 -6.93
CA PRO A 404 20.26 -9.11 -5.55
C PRO A 404 19.27 -9.95 -4.71
N ALA A 405 17.97 -9.78 -4.93
CA ALA A 405 16.95 -10.59 -4.25
C ALA A 405 17.03 -12.06 -4.69
N PHE A 406 17.23 -12.33 -5.99
CA PHE A 406 17.38 -13.69 -6.50
C PHE A 406 18.66 -14.36 -5.95
N LEU A 407 19.77 -13.65 -5.85
CA LEU A 407 20.98 -14.16 -5.22
C LEU A 407 20.77 -14.50 -3.73
N LEU A 408 20.06 -13.62 -3.00
CA LEU A 408 19.69 -13.90 -1.62
C LEU A 408 18.77 -15.12 -1.50
N MET A 409 17.84 -15.31 -2.42
CA MET A 409 16.96 -16.47 -2.42
C MET A 409 17.74 -17.78 -2.51
N VAL A 410 18.79 -17.86 -3.32
CA VAL A 410 19.66 -19.05 -3.40
C VAL A 410 20.29 -19.38 -2.04
N VAL A 411 20.65 -18.36 -1.25
CA VAL A 411 21.31 -18.55 0.06
C VAL A 411 20.31 -18.83 1.18
N VAL A 412 19.10 -18.25 1.10
CA VAL A 412 18.10 -18.29 2.18
C VAL A 412 17.18 -19.51 2.07
N THR A 413 17.03 -20.10 0.87
CA THR A 413 16.19 -21.30 0.65
C THR A 413 16.88 -22.58 1.18
N PRO A 414 16.13 -23.61 1.58
CA PRO A 414 14.71 -23.84 1.29
C PRO A 414 13.76 -23.22 2.33
N TRP A 415 12.67 -22.65 1.82
CA TRP A 415 11.55 -22.18 2.63
C TRP A 415 10.65 -23.37 2.94
N GLY A 416 10.50 -23.74 4.20
CA GLY A 416 9.46 -24.69 4.63
C GLY A 416 9.88 -26.12 4.89
N GLU A 417 11.06 -26.60 4.50
CA GLU A 417 11.52 -27.94 4.93
C GLU A 417 11.94 -27.95 6.41
N ASP A 418 12.43 -26.84 6.93
CA ASP A 418 12.74 -26.68 8.35
C ASP A 418 11.50 -26.54 9.24
N GLN A 419 10.37 -26.07 8.70
CA GLN A 419 9.11 -26.02 9.46
C GLN A 419 8.47 -27.40 9.64
N ALA A 420 8.72 -28.33 8.72
CA ALA A 420 8.29 -29.72 8.86
C ALA A 420 9.22 -30.56 9.78
N ARG A 421 10.47 -30.10 9.99
CA ARG A 421 11.47 -30.76 10.86
C ARG A 421 11.66 -30.06 12.21
N GLY A 422 11.26 -28.81 12.32
CA GLY A 422 11.26 -28.06 13.57
C GLY A 422 10.00 -28.34 14.36
N ALA A 423 9.85 -29.57 14.87
CA ALA A 423 8.99 -29.82 16.00
C ALA A 423 9.25 -28.74 17.04
N TYR A 424 8.18 -28.07 17.48
CA TYR A 424 8.23 -27.24 18.68
C TYR A 424 8.82 -28.07 19.82
N PRO A 425 9.98 -27.74 20.37
CA PRO A 425 10.38 -28.37 21.61
C PRO A 425 9.61 -27.71 22.73
N GLY A 426 8.66 -28.42 23.30
CA GLY A 426 8.08 -28.08 24.59
C GLY A 426 6.57 -27.87 24.56
N ASP A 427 5.85 -28.98 24.68
CA ASP A 427 4.72 -29.06 25.61
C ASP A 427 5.25 -29.21 27.04
#